data_955b6d49f818e06eebdd4208d1a4ec67
#
_entry.id   955b6d49f818e06eebdd4208d1a4ec67
#
_cell.length_a   1.000
_cell.length_b   1.000
_cell.length_c   1.000
_cell.angle_alpha   90.00
_cell.angle_beta   90.00
_cell.angle_gamma   90.00
#
_symmetry.space_group_name_H-M   'P 1'
#
loop_
_entity.id
_entity.type
_entity.pdbx_description
1 polymer ?
#
loop_
_entity_poly.entity_id
_entity_poly.type
_entity_poly.pdbx_seq_one_letter_code
_entity_poly.pdbx_strand_id
1 'polypeptide(L)'
;MLESANVLCDCWRMEIDAFGFEHTYRALPEQFYARREPTAVDGPRLFALNKELATRLRLPLPTLVAHGAQIFSGNQLPPDAQPIALAYAGHQFGGFVPQLGDGRALLIGELVDCEGRRRDLQLKGAGPTPFSRRGDGRAALGPVMREYLVSEAMHALGIPTTRALAAVTTGESVVREEVLPGAVLTRVAASHLRVGTFEYFAAQSDWPSVEQLARYAIDRHYPELNGSDRPFLGLLKGVAERQAALVADWMKVGFIHGVMNTDNSSISGETIDYGPCAFMDAYDPKTVFSAIDRSGRYAFSNQPDIAQWNLARLAETLLPLIDSDLEKAVEAAREVIQNMLPDFEGKWLANMRAKIGLQTEHATDRALVEELLEIMHRCGADFTQTFRRLCDATQAAEMPSATGERFGLSSEYDAWALRWKQRLAMEKTTVAEQSDLMRRSNPARIPRNHRIEEAIQAAVLADDFGPFQRLGAALCEPYRESEEYREFEIPPTEAQRVRRTFCGT
;
A
#
# COMPACT_ATOMS: atom_id res chain seq x y z
N MET A 1 29.04 -50.26 28.57
CA MET A 1 29.62 -48.95 28.21
C MET A 1 29.07 -48.51 26.90
N LEU A 2 27.90 -47.89 26.87
CA LEU A 2 27.28 -47.19 25.72
C LEU A 2 26.02 -46.44 26.24
N GLU A 3 26.22 -45.57 27.23
CA GLU A 3 25.21 -44.61 27.71
C GLU A 3 25.93 -43.30 28.02
N SER A 4 26.21 -42.50 27.04
CA SER A 4 26.64 -41.09 27.23
C SER A 4 26.86 -40.38 25.91
N ALA A 5 25.83 -40.26 25.06
CA ALA A 5 25.91 -39.46 23.82
C ALA A 5 24.62 -38.72 23.48
N ASN A 6 23.75 -38.43 24.45
CA ASN A 6 22.47 -37.74 24.16
C ASN A 6 22.13 -36.56 25.09
N VAL A 7 23.14 -35.90 25.67
CA VAL A 7 22.91 -34.82 26.67
C VAL A 7 23.44 -33.43 26.19
N LEU A 8 23.85 -33.27 24.95
CA LEU A 8 24.47 -32.00 24.49
C LEU A 8 23.67 -31.24 23.42
N CYS A 9 22.40 -31.50 23.22
CA CYS A 9 21.61 -30.80 22.18
C CYS A 9 20.48 -29.89 22.70
N ASP A 10 20.28 -29.75 24.01
CA ASP A 10 19.14 -28.96 24.56
C ASP A 10 19.51 -27.61 25.19
N CYS A 11 20.74 -27.14 25.06
CA CYS A 11 21.21 -25.95 25.80
C CYS A 11 21.03 -24.59 25.12
N TRP A 12 20.31 -24.43 23.99
CA TRP A 12 20.17 -23.11 23.33
C TRP A 12 18.76 -22.80 22.82
N ARG A 13 17.69 -23.35 23.39
CA ARG A 13 16.38 -22.74 23.24
C ARG A 13 16.29 -21.60 24.26
N MET A 14 16.80 -20.40 23.89
CA MET A 14 16.39 -19.19 24.61
C MET A 14 14.88 -19.02 24.40
N GLU A 15 14.14 -18.98 25.50
CA GLU A 15 12.69 -18.76 25.47
C GLU A 15 12.42 -17.37 24.90
N ILE A 16 11.60 -17.30 23.85
CA ILE A 16 11.08 -16.03 23.35
C ILE A 16 9.92 -15.65 24.25
N ASP A 17 9.97 -14.45 24.81
CA ASP A 17 8.88 -13.92 25.64
C ASP A 17 7.60 -13.68 24.81
N ALA A 18 6.46 -13.68 25.47
CA ALA A 18 5.20 -13.28 24.88
C ALA A 18 5.26 -11.81 24.41
N PHE A 19 4.65 -11.51 23.24
CA PHE A 19 4.59 -10.18 22.68
C PHE A 19 3.37 -9.36 23.13
N GLY A 20 2.45 -9.99 23.86
CA GLY A 20 1.19 -9.40 24.27
C GLY A 20 0.16 -9.41 23.15
N PHE A 21 0.15 -10.46 22.34
CA PHE A 21 -0.83 -10.62 21.29
C PHE A 21 -2.25 -10.71 21.81
N GLU A 22 -3.15 -9.99 21.14
CA GLU A 22 -4.59 -10.19 21.22
C GLU A 22 -5.06 -10.94 19.96
N HIS A 23 -6.28 -11.51 20.02
CA HIS A 23 -6.80 -12.37 18.95
C HIS A 23 -8.29 -12.11 18.69
N THR A 24 -8.63 -10.84 18.44
CA THR A 24 -10.03 -10.43 18.30
C THR A 24 -10.68 -11.01 17.05
N TYR A 25 -9.94 -11.12 15.93
CA TYR A 25 -10.44 -11.75 14.72
C TYR A 25 -10.66 -13.25 14.90
N ARG A 26 -9.76 -13.92 15.64
CA ARG A 26 -9.90 -15.34 15.93
C ARG A 26 -11.07 -15.67 16.88
N ALA A 27 -11.59 -14.66 17.58
CA ALA A 27 -12.80 -14.81 18.38
C ALA A 27 -14.09 -14.88 17.52
N LEU A 28 -14.01 -14.53 16.22
CA LEU A 28 -15.08 -14.79 15.27
C LEU A 28 -15.24 -16.32 15.03
N PRO A 29 -16.40 -16.77 14.50
CA PRO A 29 -16.64 -18.18 14.16
C PRO A 29 -15.58 -18.76 13.21
N GLU A 30 -15.39 -20.09 13.28
CA GLU A 30 -14.30 -20.77 12.53
C GLU A 30 -14.43 -20.68 11.00
N GLN A 31 -15.60 -20.36 10.45
CA GLN A 31 -15.73 -20.13 9.00
C GLN A 31 -15.00 -18.88 8.49
N PHE A 32 -14.57 -17.96 9.38
CA PHE A 32 -13.84 -16.75 9.01
C PHE A 32 -12.36 -17.00 8.72
N TYR A 33 -11.80 -18.13 9.18
CA TYR A 33 -10.38 -18.42 9.06
C TYR A 33 -10.08 -19.93 9.12
N ALA A 34 -8.87 -20.28 8.76
CA ALA A 34 -8.33 -21.61 9.00
C ALA A 34 -7.13 -21.51 9.95
N ARG A 35 -7.08 -22.35 10.97
CA ARG A 35 -5.92 -22.48 11.88
C ARG A 35 -4.78 -23.16 11.12
N ARG A 36 -3.61 -22.54 11.08
CA ARG A 36 -2.45 -23.09 10.40
C ARG A 36 -1.16 -22.57 10.99
N GLU A 37 -0.25 -23.47 11.36
CA GLU A 37 1.10 -23.12 11.76
C GLU A 37 1.95 -22.77 10.51
N PRO A 38 2.91 -21.83 10.63
CA PRO A 38 3.89 -21.59 9.58
C PRO A 38 4.67 -22.88 9.26
N THR A 39 5.04 -23.02 8.00
CA THR A 39 5.94 -24.10 7.59
C THR A 39 7.38 -23.65 7.80
N ALA A 40 8.13 -24.37 8.61
CA ALA A 40 9.52 -24.07 8.90
C ALA A 40 10.38 -23.96 7.64
N VAL A 41 11.43 -23.17 7.70
CA VAL A 41 12.42 -22.95 6.65
C VAL A 41 13.83 -23.29 7.14
N ASP A 42 14.73 -23.67 6.21
CA ASP A 42 16.02 -24.27 6.57
C ASP A 42 17.03 -23.27 7.14
N GLY A 43 17.17 -22.09 6.53
CA GLY A 43 18.24 -21.14 6.86
C GLY A 43 17.76 -19.69 6.91
N PRO A 44 16.86 -19.31 7.86
CA PRO A 44 16.34 -17.95 7.91
C PRO A 44 17.42 -16.95 8.29
N ARG A 45 17.48 -15.83 7.53
CA ARG A 45 18.39 -14.71 7.79
C ARG A 45 17.61 -13.40 7.69
N LEU A 46 17.62 -12.62 8.78
CA LEU A 46 17.00 -11.31 8.84
C LEU A 46 17.83 -10.30 8.03
N PHE A 47 17.28 -9.74 6.95
CA PHE A 47 17.95 -8.72 6.15
C PHE A 47 17.34 -7.32 6.30
N ALA A 48 16.12 -7.22 6.85
CA ALA A 48 15.49 -5.94 7.17
C ALA A 48 14.68 -6.03 8.48
N LEU A 49 14.84 -5.02 9.32
CA LEU A 49 14.05 -4.82 10.55
C LEU A 49 13.76 -3.33 10.73
N ASN A 50 12.48 -2.99 10.72
CA ASN A 50 11.99 -1.64 11.00
C ASN A 50 11.95 -1.40 12.52
N LYS A 51 13.06 -0.88 13.05
CA LYS A 51 13.23 -0.67 14.50
C LYS A 51 12.27 0.39 15.05
N GLU A 52 11.95 1.41 14.26
CA GLU A 52 10.99 2.45 14.64
C GLU A 52 9.59 1.87 14.78
N LEU A 53 9.13 1.12 13.78
CA LEU A 53 7.84 0.44 13.82
C LEU A 53 7.77 -0.58 14.97
N ALA A 54 8.84 -1.36 15.21
CA ALA A 54 8.91 -2.27 16.33
C ALA A 54 8.75 -1.55 17.68
N THR A 55 9.39 -0.38 17.84
CA THR A 55 9.25 0.46 19.04
C THR A 55 7.81 0.97 19.18
N ARG A 56 7.20 1.45 18.10
CA ARG A 56 5.79 1.90 18.11
C ARG A 56 4.82 0.77 18.48
N LEU A 57 5.12 -0.47 18.07
CA LEU A 57 4.37 -1.67 18.42
C LEU A 57 4.70 -2.22 19.81
N ARG A 58 5.58 -1.55 20.58
CA ARG A 58 6.05 -1.98 21.91
C ARG A 58 6.72 -3.35 21.92
N LEU A 59 7.29 -3.76 20.80
CA LEU A 59 7.99 -5.03 20.68
C LEU A 59 9.38 -4.97 21.32
N PRO A 60 9.89 -6.07 21.89
CA PRO A 60 11.18 -6.13 22.57
C PRO A 60 12.33 -6.14 21.55
N LEU A 61 12.86 -4.96 21.18
CA LEU A 61 13.93 -4.80 20.20
C LEU A 61 15.15 -5.73 20.41
N PRO A 62 15.67 -5.94 21.64
CA PRO A 62 16.77 -6.86 21.85
C PRO A 62 16.46 -8.28 21.38
N THR A 63 15.25 -8.77 21.70
CA THR A 63 14.76 -10.10 21.26
C THR A 63 14.63 -10.15 19.74
N LEU A 64 14.10 -9.08 19.10
CA LEU A 64 13.95 -9.02 17.65
C LEU A 64 15.30 -8.99 16.93
N VAL A 65 16.31 -8.34 17.48
CA VAL A 65 17.67 -8.33 16.91
C VAL A 65 18.33 -9.69 17.04
N ALA A 66 18.16 -10.38 18.17
CA ALA A 66 18.78 -11.67 18.43
C ALA A 66 18.07 -12.85 17.73
N HIS A 67 16.72 -12.83 17.73
CA HIS A 67 15.90 -13.96 17.30
C HIS A 67 14.96 -13.64 16.12
N GLY A 68 15.02 -12.44 15.57
CA GLY A 68 14.09 -11.98 14.53
C GLY A 68 14.07 -12.86 13.28
N ALA A 69 15.20 -13.46 12.91
CA ALA A 69 15.23 -14.42 11.80
C ALA A 69 14.31 -15.62 12.04
N GLN A 70 14.34 -16.20 13.25
CA GLN A 70 13.52 -17.35 13.62
C GLN A 70 12.04 -16.96 13.82
N ILE A 71 11.79 -15.79 14.42
CA ILE A 71 10.43 -15.31 14.69
C ILE A 71 9.72 -14.98 13.37
N PHE A 72 10.34 -14.15 12.53
CA PHE A 72 9.71 -13.63 11.33
C PHE A 72 9.77 -14.57 10.11
N SER A 73 10.53 -15.66 10.19
CA SER A 73 10.39 -16.79 9.27
C SER A 73 9.20 -17.70 9.64
N GLY A 74 8.73 -17.63 10.89
CA GLY A 74 7.74 -18.54 11.44
C GLY A 74 8.32 -19.82 12.06
N ASN A 75 9.66 -19.98 12.11
CA ASN A 75 10.30 -21.15 12.69
C ASN A 75 10.11 -21.25 14.21
N GLN A 76 10.05 -20.09 14.87
CA GLN A 76 9.82 -20.01 16.31
C GLN A 76 8.96 -18.79 16.63
N LEU A 77 7.67 -18.97 16.77
CA LEU A 77 6.75 -17.92 17.14
C LEU A 77 6.77 -17.63 18.64
N PRO A 78 6.43 -16.39 19.08
CA PRO A 78 6.13 -16.10 20.47
C PRO A 78 5.05 -17.04 21.03
N PRO A 79 5.10 -17.40 22.33
CA PRO A 79 4.20 -18.41 22.91
C PRO A 79 2.72 -18.01 22.91
N ASP A 80 2.43 -16.71 22.81
CA ASP A 80 1.09 -16.15 22.72
C ASP A 80 0.60 -15.96 21.28
N ALA A 81 1.39 -16.30 20.25
CA ALA A 81 0.94 -16.27 18.86
C ALA A 81 -0.11 -17.36 18.58
N GLN A 82 -1.13 -17.05 17.77
CA GLN A 82 -2.16 -17.99 17.38
C GLN A 82 -2.46 -17.87 15.88
N PRO A 83 -1.61 -18.46 15.02
CA PRO A 83 -1.64 -18.21 13.59
C PRO A 83 -2.93 -18.68 12.92
N ILE A 84 -3.48 -17.84 12.04
CA ILE A 84 -4.67 -18.13 11.24
C ILE A 84 -4.48 -17.59 9.80
N ALA A 85 -5.07 -18.29 8.83
CA ALA A 85 -5.24 -17.83 7.47
C ALA A 85 -6.67 -17.30 7.28
N LEU A 86 -6.84 -16.09 6.77
CA LEU A 86 -8.15 -15.45 6.64
C LEU A 86 -8.88 -15.95 5.39
N ALA A 87 -10.20 -16.16 5.49
CA ALA A 87 -11.06 -16.49 4.36
C ALA A 87 -11.55 -15.21 3.67
N TYR A 88 -11.44 -15.16 2.34
CA TYR A 88 -12.04 -14.13 1.53
C TYR A 88 -12.25 -14.61 0.08
N ALA A 89 -13.13 -13.96 -0.63
CA ALA A 89 -13.34 -14.08 -2.07
C ALA A 89 -12.76 -12.83 -2.76
N GLY A 90 -13.08 -12.63 -4.03
CA GLY A 90 -12.79 -11.35 -4.68
C GLY A 90 -13.10 -11.35 -6.16
N HIS A 91 -13.34 -10.15 -6.67
CA HIS A 91 -13.40 -9.89 -8.10
C HIS A 91 -11.99 -9.55 -8.60
N GLN A 92 -11.36 -10.51 -9.29
CA GLN A 92 -10.06 -10.33 -9.92
C GLN A 92 -10.23 -9.93 -11.38
N PHE A 93 -9.74 -8.74 -11.75
CA PHE A 93 -9.94 -8.16 -13.09
C PHE A 93 -11.43 -8.11 -13.52
N GLY A 94 -12.35 -7.97 -12.55
CA GLY A 94 -13.79 -7.96 -12.76
C GLY A 94 -14.46 -9.34 -12.76
N GLY A 95 -13.69 -10.43 -12.77
CA GLY A 95 -14.22 -11.80 -12.65
C GLY A 95 -14.27 -12.25 -11.18
N PHE A 96 -15.43 -12.74 -10.72
CA PHE A 96 -15.59 -13.21 -9.35
C PHE A 96 -14.93 -14.57 -9.12
N VAL A 97 -14.10 -14.66 -8.06
CA VAL A 97 -13.47 -15.87 -7.58
C VAL A 97 -13.97 -16.16 -6.16
N PRO A 98 -14.78 -17.20 -5.98
CA PRO A 98 -15.53 -17.41 -4.74
C PRO A 98 -14.67 -17.81 -3.54
N GLN A 99 -13.43 -18.27 -3.76
CA GLN A 99 -12.49 -18.65 -2.72
C GLN A 99 -11.07 -18.29 -3.11
N LEU A 100 -10.54 -17.27 -2.46
CA LEU A 100 -9.15 -16.83 -2.52
C LEU A 100 -8.46 -17.12 -1.19
N GLY A 101 -8.71 -16.31 -0.16
CA GLY A 101 -8.14 -16.44 1.17
C GLY A 101 -6.63 -16.16 1.24
N ASP A 102 -6.07 -16.19 2.43
CA ASP A 102 -4.63 -16.04 2.68
C ASP A 102 -3.87 -17.30 2.25
N GLY A 103 -3.62 -17.47 0.95
CA GLY A 103 -2.98 -18.65 0.37
C GLY A 103 -1.48 -18.80 0.71
N ARG A 104 -0.85 -17.76 1.25
CA ARG A 104 0.57 -17.77 1.65
C ARG A 104 0.86 -16.83 2.82
N ALA A 105 -0.19 -16.41 3.54
CA ALA A 105 -0.03 -15.49 4.64
C ALA A 105 -0.74 -16.01 5.89
N LEU A 106 -0.21 -15.65 7.05
CA LEU A 106 -0.74 -16.04 8.35
C LEU A 106 -0.78 -14.82 9.27
N LEU A 107 -1.96 -14.45 9.74
CA LEU A 107 -2.12 -13.51 10.85
C LEU A 107 -1.68 -14.22 12.13
N ILE A 108 -0.61 -13.76 12.76
CA ILE A 108 -0.05 -14.42 13.96
C ILE A 108 -0.61 -13.84 15.26
N GLY A 109 -1.16 -12.63 15.21
CA GLY A 109 -1.80 -11.95 16.32
C GLY A 109 -2.02 -10.47 16.03
N GLU A 110 -2.61 -9.81 17.01
CA GLU A 110 -2.90 -8.37 16.98
C GLU A 110 -2.17 -7.70 18.14
N LEU A 111 -1.61 -6.51 17.92
CA LEU A 111 -0.89 -5.72 18.93
C LEU A 111 -1.58 -4.38 19.11
N VAL A 112 -1.51 -3.82 20.31
CA VAL A 112 -1.92 -2.44 20.57
C VAL A 112 -0.69 -1.55 20.56
N ASP A 113 -0.61 -0.63 19.58
CA ASP A 113 0.54 0.27 19.42
C ASP A 113 0.63 1.33 20.55
N CYS A 114 1.69 2.14 20.52
CA CYS A 114 1.91 3.18 21.54
C CYS A 114 0.83 4.30 21.55
N GLU A 115 0.02 4.38 20.48
CA GLU A 115 -1.10 5.32 20.37
C GLU A 115 -2.44 4.67 20.74
N GLY A 116 -2.42 3.42 21.25
CA GLY A 116 -3.62 2.68 21.62
C GLY A 116 -4.39 2.09 20.42
N ARG A 117 -3.81 2.07 19.23
CA ARG A 117 -4.44 1.53 18.02
C ARG A 117 -4.07 0.06 17.84
N ARG A 118 -5.07 -0.76 17.54
CA ARG A 118 -4.87 -2.18 17.25
C ARG A 118 -4.27 -2.37 15.87
N ARG A 119 -3.27 -3.25 15.78
CA ARG A 119 -2.54 -3.59 14.56
C ARG A 119 -2.44 -5.10 14.38
N ASP A 120 -2.76 -5.58 13.20
CA ASP A 120 -2.52 -6.95 12.79
C ASP A 120 -1.04 -7.17 12.48
N LEU A 121 -0.49 -8.31 12.88
CA LEU A 121 0.84 -8.77 12.49
C LEU A 121 0.71 -10.05 11.66
N GLN A 122 1.11 -9.99 10.38
CA GLN A 122 0.94 -11.07 9.40
C GLN A 122 2.28 -11.48 8.79
N LEU A 123 2.55 -12.78 8.69
CA LEU A 123 3.68 -13.34 7.94
C LEU A 123 3.22 -13.69 6.52
N LYS A 124 3.81 -13.08 5.50
CA LYS A 124 3.54 -13.35 4.08
C LYS A 124 4.68 -14.14 3.44
N GLY A 125 4.38 -15.33 2.94
CA GLY A 125 5.36 -16.31 2.46
C GLY A 125 5.64 -17.45 3.46
N ALA A 126 4.82 -17.57 4.51
CA ALA A 126 5.02 -18.48 5.65
C ALA A 126 4.65 -19.95 5.39
N GLY A 127 4.33 -20.31 4.16
CA GLY A 127 3.99 -21.68 3.76
C GLY A 127 2.53 -21.86 3.33
N PRO A 128 2.16 -23.06 2.90
CA PRO A 128 0.84 -23.36 2.36
C PRO A 128 -0.26 -23.35 3.43
N THR A 129 -1.41 -22.82 3.03
CA THR A 129 -2.65 -22.80 3.82
C THR A 129 -3.77 -23.54 3.05
N PRO A 130 -4.94 -23.76 3.63
CA PRO A 130 -6.09 -24.30 2.92
C PRO A 130 -6.52 -23.45 1.70
N PHE A 131 -6.08 -22.19 1.64
CA PHE A 131 -6.40 -21.25 0.57
C PHE A 131 -5.32 -21.15 -0.52
N SER A 132 -4.26 -21.96 -0.48
CA SER A 132 -3.11 -21.86 -1.44
C SER A 132 -3.42 -22.34 -2.85
N ARG A 133 -4.60 -22.93 -3.12
CA ARG A 133 -5.01 -23.37 -4.48
C ARG A 133 -3.93 -24.21 -5.20
N ARG A 134 -3.27 -25.12 -4.49
CA ARG A 134 -2.12 -25.95 -4.91
C ARG A 134 -0.79 -25.20 -5.02
N GLY A 135 -0.71 -23.93 -4.62
CA GLY A 135 0.55 -23.20 -4.52
C GLY A 135 1.38 -23.64 -3.30
N ASP A 136 2.67 -23.35 -3.33
CA ASP A 136 3.63 -23.69 -2.26
C ASP A 136 3.50 -22.80 -1.00
N GLY A 137 2.70 -21.74 -1.06
CA GLY A 137 2.54 -20.77 0.02
C GLY A 137 3.79 -19.93 0.31
N ARG A 138 4.81 -19.98 -0.54
CA ARG A 138 6.06 -19.26 -0.40
C ARG A 138 6.03 -17.94 -1.17
N ALA A 139 6.96 -17.04 -0.86
CA ALA A 139 7.20 -15.81 -1.59
C ALA A 139 8.66 -15.75 -2.04
N ALA A 140 8.90 -15.23 -3.25
CA ALA A 140 10.24 -14.98 -3.73
C ALA A 140 10.82 -13.68 -3.13
N LEU A 141 12.14 -13.57 -3.04
CA LEU A 141 12.86 -12.45 -2.43
C LEU A 141 12.53 -11.10 -3.10
N GLY A 142 12.51 -11.03 -4.44
CA GLY A 142 12.23 -9.78 -5.15
C GLY A 142 10.89 -9.14 -4.78
N PRO A 143 9.75 -9.85 -4.87
CA PRO A 143 8.46 -9.37 -4.40
C PRO A 143 8.42 -8.93 -2.93
N VAL A 144 9.12 -9.63 -2.03
CA VAL A 144 9.23 -9.26 -0.61
C VAL A 144 9.98 -7.94 -0.45
N MET A 145 11.11 -7.78 -1.13
CA MET A 145 11.90 -6.54 -1.12
C MET A 145 11.09 -5.36 -1.69
N ARG A 146 10.38 -5.56 -2.81
CA ARG A 146 9.52 -4.55 -3.42
C ARG A 146 8.43 -4.10 -2.47
N GLU A 147 7.70 -5.03 -1.86
CA GLU A 147 6.63 -4.69 -0.93
C GLU A 147 7.15 -3.96 0.30
N TYR A 148 8.30 -4.38 0.86
CA TYR A 148 8.95 -3.69 1.97
C TYR A 148 9.29 -2.23 1.62
N LEU A 149 10.02 -2.01 0.52
CA LEU A 149 10.44 -0.67 0.10
C LEU A 149 9.26 0.24 -0.22
N VAL A 150 8.28 -0.26 -0.97
CA VAL A 150 7.17 0.57 -1.43
C VAL A 150 6.21 0.89 -0.30
N SER A 151 5.89 -0.07 0.59
CA SER A 151 4.99 0.20 1.73
C SER A 151 5.59 1.22 2.69
N GLU A 152 6.89 1.12 2.99
CA GLU A 152 7.56 2.09 3.87
C GLU A 152 7.73 3.47 3.21
N ALA A 153 7.97 3.51 1.89
CA ALA A 153 7.96 4.77 1.14
C ALA A 153 6.58 5.44 1.12
N MET A 154 5.50 4.67 0.92
CA MET A 154 4.12 5.18 1.00
C MET A 154 3.83 5.78 2.37
N HIS A 155 4.26 5.11 3.45
CA HIS A 155 4.16 5.66 4.79
C HIS A 155 4.92 6.98 4.94
N ALA A 156 6.16 7.05 4.46
CA ALA A 156 6.97 8.27 4.51
C ALA A 156 6.39 9.41 3.65
N LEU A 157 5.67 9.07 2.57
CA LEU A 157 4.90 10.02 1.76
C LEU A 157 3.61 10.51 2.45
N GLY A 158 3.24 9.93 3.61
CA GLY A 158 2.03 10.26 4.36
C GLY A 158 0.77 9.59 3.81
N ILE A 159 0.90 8.55 3.00
CA ILE A 159 -0.23 7.82 2.39
C ILE A 159 -0.61 6.64 3.28
N PRO A 160 -1.90 6.46 3.63
CA PRO A 160 -2.35 5.30 4.40
C PRO A 160 -1.96 3.97 3.75
N THR A 161 -1.27 3.12 4.49
CA THR A 161 -0.67 1.90 3.95
C THR A 161 -0.43 0.85 5.03
N THR A 162 -0.46 -0.43 4.65
CA THR A 162 0.19 -1.47 5.43
C THR A 162 1.68 -1.18 5.54
N ARG A 163 2.30 -1.60 6.66
CA ARG A 163 3.71 -1.35 6.97
C ARG A 163 4.50 -2.66 6.88
N ALA A 164 5.79 -2.54 6.70
CA ALA A 164 6.73 -3.66 6.74
C ALA A 164 7.58 -3.60 8.02
N LEU A 165 7.41 -4.61 8.89
CA LEU A 165 8.16 -4.70 10.15
C LEU A 165 9.52 -5.37 9.93
N ALA A 166 9.51 -6.50 9.23
CA ALA A 166 10.72 -7.29 8.98
C ALA A 166 10.65 -8.02 7.66
N ALA A 167 11.81 -8.37 7.12
CA ALA A 167 11.95 -9.27 5.99
C ALA A 167 13.11 -10.23 6.21
N VAL A 168 12.86 -11.52 5.91
CA VAL A 168 13.76 -12.65 6.19
C VAL A 168 13.94 -13.46 4.93
N THR A 169 15.18 -13.84 4.55
CA THR A 169 15.40 -14.90 3.56
C THR A 169 15.11 -16.25 4.19
N THR A 170 14.69 -17.25 3.40
CA THR A 170 14.34 -18.59 3.93
C THR A 170 15.50 -19.57 3.91
N GLY A 171 16.55 -19.30 3.12
CA GLY A 171 17.58 -20.30 2.80
C GLY A 171 17.12 -21.34 1.76
N GLU A 172 15.87 -21.27 1.33
CA GLU A 172 15.23 -22.18 0.36
C GLU A 172 15.03 -21.47 -0.98
N SER A 173 14.88 -22.25 -2.04
CA SER A 173 14.51 -21.76 -3.37
C SER A 173 13.00 -21.90 -3.60
N VAL A 174 12.44 -20.93 -4.31
CA VAL A 174 11.04 -20.90 -4.75
C VAL A 174 11.01 -21.02 -6.27
N VAL A 175 10.27 -22.00 -6.78
CA VAL A 175 10.11 -22.23 -8.22
C VAL A 175 8.96 -21.39 -8.75
N ARG A 176 9.25 -20.50 -9.71
CA ARG A 176 8.29 -19.70 -10.48
C ARG A 176 8.59 -19.94 -11.97
N GLU A 177 8.63 -18.89 -12.79
CA GLU A 177 9.20 -19.01 -14.16
C GLU A 177 10.70 -19.37 -14.09
N GLU A 178 11.35 -18.93 -13.02
CA GLU A 178 12.75 -19.22 -12.69
C GLU A 178 12.86 -19.73 -11.24
N VAL A 179 14.03 -20.26 -10.88
CA VAL A 179 14.37 -20.64 -9.51
C VAL A 179 14.90 -19.40 -8.78
N LEU A 180 14.18 -18.93 -7.79
CA LEU A 180 14.46 -17.69 -7.06
C LEU A 180 14.67 -17.96 -5.57
N PRO A 181 15.49 -17.15 -4.86
CA PRO A 181 15.58 -17.22 -3.40
C PRO A 181 14.21 -16.94 -2.77
N GLY A 182 13.87 -17.72 -1.73
CA GLY A 182 12.66 -17.53 -0.95
C GLY A 182 12.84 -16.49 0.17
N ALA A 183 11.73 -15.82 0.53
CA ALA A 183 11.69 -14.88 1.63
C ALA A 183 10.31 -14.81 2.30
N VAL A 184 10.27 -14.25 3.51
CA VAL A 184 9.04 -13.95 4.27
C VAL A 184 9.01 -12.48 4.63
N LEU A 185 7.88 -11.82 4.38
CA LEU A 185 7.61 -10.45 4.82
C LEU A 185 6.74 -10.47 6.08
N THR A 186 7.11 -9.71 7.09
CA THR A 186 6.23 -9.40 8.22
C THR A 186 5.50 -8.10 7.96
N ARG A 187 4.21 -8.21 7.64
CA ARG A 187 3.30 -7.10 7.35
C ARG A 187 2.57 -6.67 8.60
N VAL A 188 2.39 -5.36 8.76
CA VAL A 188 1.57 -4.76 9.83
C VAL A 188 0.47 -3.92 9.18
N ALA A 189 -0.77 -4.09 9.63
CA ALA A 189 -1.93 -3.37 9.11
C ALA A 189 -2.87 -2.90 10.23
N ALA A 190 -3.71 -1.92 9.99
CA ALA A 190 -4.83 -1.61 10.86
C ALA A 190 -5.80 -2.79 10.95
N SER A 191 -6.04 -3.48 9.85
CA SER A 191 -6.56 -4.85 9.75
C SER A 191 -6.34 -5.40 8.34
N HIS A 192 -6.52 -6.72 8.18
CA HIS A 192 -6.53 -7.38 6.87
C HIS A 192 -7.94 -7.60 6.33
N LEU A 193 -8.94 -6.88 6.85
CA LEU A 193 -10.30 -6.89 6.31
C LEU A 193 -10.35 -6.21 4.94
N ARG A 194 -10.94 -6.88 3.97
CA ARG A 194 -11.04 -6.47 2.57
C ARG A 194 -12.49 -6.49 2.12
N VAL A 195 -12.82 -5.82 1.03
CA VAL A 195 -14.13 -5.97 0.37
C VAL A 195 -14.40 -7.45 0.11
N GLY A 196 -13.39 -8.19 -0.39
CA GLY A 196 -13.48 -9.62 -0.64
C GLY A 196 -13.83 -10.48 0.57
N THR A 197 -13.57 -10.03 1.79
CA THR A 197 -13.99 -10.75 3.02
C THR A 197 -15.52 -10.75 3.15
N PHE A 198 -16.17 -9.63 2.84
CA PHE A 198 -17.63 -9.52 2.82
C PHE A 198 -18.24 -10.31 1.66
N GLU A 199 -17.62 -10.24 0.47
CA GLU A 199 -18.08 -11.00 -0.71
C GLU A 199 -18.07 -12.51 -0.46
N TYR A 200 -17.11 -13.03 0.34
CA TYR A 200 -17.01 -14.44 0.63
C TYR A 200 -18.25 -15.01 1.32
N PHE A 201 -18.79 -14.32 2.33
CA PHE A 201 -19.97 -14.72 3.05
C PHE A 201 -21.27 -14.39 2.29
N ALA A 202 -21.32 -13.22 1.65
CA ALA A 202 -22.48 -12.80 0.85
C ALA A 202 -22.74 -13.77 -0.32
N ALA A 203 -21.69 -14.25 -1.00
CA ALA A 203 -21.82 -15.23 -2.08
C ALA A 203 -22.39 -16.59 -1.62
N GLN A 204 -22.27 -16.91 -0.33
CA GLN A 204 -22.86 -18.09 0.30
C GLN A 204 -24.24 -17.82 0.90
N SER A 205 -24.75 -16.58 0.78
CA SER A 205 -25.98 -16.12 1.45
C SER A 205 -25.93 -16.24 2.98
N ASP A 206 -24.71 -16.23 3.56
CA ASP A 206 -24.49 -16.27 5.01
C ASP A 206 -24.57 -14.85 5.61
N TRP A 207 -25.77 -14.30 5.62
CA TRP A 207 -26.04 -12.95 6.12
C TRP A 207 -25.71 -12.76 7.61
N PRO A 208 -25.88 -13.74 8.51
CA PRO A 208 -25.41 -13.63 9.88
C PRO A 208 -23.91 -13.39 9.99
N SER A 209 -23.09 -14.06 9.17
CA SER A 209 -21.66 -13.84 9.13
C SER A 209 -21.31 -12.46 8.53
N VAL A 210 -22.03 -12.00 7.51
CA VAL A 210 -21.84 -10.63 6.97
C VAL A 210 -22.14 -9.60 8.06
N GLU A 211 -23.23 -9.76 8.82
CA GLU A 211 -23.55 -8.85 9.92
C GLU A 211 -22.46 -8.85 11.01
N GLN A 212 -22.01 -10.03 11.44
CA GLN A 212 -20.96 -10.15 12.44
C GLN A 212 -19.65 -9.50 11.98
N LEU A 213 -19.29 -9.69 10.72
CA LEU A 213 -18.13 -9.05 10.09
C LEU A 213 -18.29 -7.52 10.04
N ALA A 214 -19.46 -7.03 9.66
CA ALA A 214 -19.75 -5.61 9.60
C ALA A 214 -19.66 -4.95 10.99
N ARG A 215 -20.18 -5.60 12.04
CA ARG A 215 -20.05 -5.12 13.42
C ARG A 215 -18.59 -5.13 13.87
N TYR A 216 -17.85 -6.21 13.58
CA TYR A 216 -16.41 -6.26 13.87
C TYR A 216 -15.64 -5.13 13.15
N ALA A 217 -15.96 -4.85 11.88
CA ALA A 217 -15.35 -3.75 11.13
C ALA A 217 -15.69 -2.38 11.73
N ILE A 218 -16.93 -2.18 12.20
CA ILE A 218 -17.37 -0.97 12.90
C ILE A 218 -16.57 -0.80 14.19
N ASP A 219 -16.54 -1.81 15.05
CA ASP A 219 -15.82 -1.76 16.33
C ASP A 219 -14.33 -1.45 16.14
N ARG A 220 -13.74 -1.98 15.06
CA ARG A 220 -12.31 -1.86 14.77
C ARG A 220 -11.93 -0.53 14.15
N HIS A 221 -12.73 -0.01 13.21
CA HIS A 221 -12.34 1.08 12.32
C HIS A 221 -13.25 2.30 12.36
N TYR A 222 -14.46 2.15 12.88
CA TYR A 222 -15.52 3.15 12.85
C TYR A 222 -16.32 3.14 14.17
N PRO A 223 -15.64 3.12 15.35
CA PRO A 223 -16.32 2.95 16.64
C PRO A 223 -17.35 4.03 16.94
N GLU A 224 -17.26 5.19 16.27
CA GLU A 224 -18.23 6.27 16.35
C GLU A 224 -19.61 5.89 15.79
N LEU A 225 -19.70 4.84 14.98
CA LEU A 225 -20.97 4.32 14.45
C LEU A 225 -21.73 3.43 15.44
N ASN A 226 -21.09 3.05 16.55
CA ASN A 226 -21.75 2.25 17.57
C ASN A 226 -22.88 3.05 18.21
N GLY A 227 -24.08 2.47 18.18
CA GLY A 227 -25.31 3.13 18.66
C GLY A 227 -25.94 4.13 17.67
N SER A 228 -25.44 4.26 16.45
CA SER A 228 -26.11 5.05 15.41
C SER A 228 -27.34 4.31 14.88
N ASP A 229 -28.31 5.06 14.35
CA ASP A 229 -29.57 4.50 13.79
C ASP A 229 -29.32 3.67 12.52
N ARG A 230 -28.25 3.96 11.77
CA ARG A 230 -27.93 3.30 10.48
C ARG A 230 -26.45 2.91 10.41
N PRO A 231 -25.93 2.02 11.28
CA PRO A 231 -24.50 1.75 11.43
C PRO A 231 -23.89 1.14 10.15
N PHE A 232 -24.62 0.27 9.45
CA PHE A 232 -24.10 -0.41 8.25
C PHE A 232 -24.05 0.51 7.01
N LEU A 233 -24.98 1.44 6.88
CA LEU A 233 -24.87 2.50 5.89
C LEU A 233 -23.73 3.46 6.23
N GLY A 234 -23.56 3.77 7.52
CA GLY A 234 -22.42 4.52 8.02
C GLY A 234 -21.08 3.84 7.71
N LEU A 235 -20.99 2.51 7.86
CA LEU A 235 -19.81 1.74 7.47
C LEU A 235 -19.50 1.91 5.98
N LEU A 236 -20.49 1.72 5.10
CA LEU A 236 -20.30 1.90 3.65
C LEU A 236 -19.81 3.31 3.33
N LYS A 237 -20.41 4.35 3.95
CA LYS A 237 -20.00 5.74 3.79
C LYS A 237 -18.57 5.99 4.26
N GLY A 238 -18.20 5.51 5.45
CA GLY A 238 -16.88 5.68 5.98
C GLY A 238 -15.79 4.99 5.12
N VAL A 239 -16.09 3.79 4.58
CA VAL A 239 -15.18 3.12 3.63
C VAL A 239 -15.07 3.93 2.33
N ALA A 240 -16.17 4.46 1.80
CA ALA A 240 -16.18 5.28 0.58
C ALA A 240 -15.30 6.54 0.74
N GLU A 241 -15.45 7.26 1.85
CA GLU A 241 -14.68 8.48 2.15
C GLU A 241 -13.17 8.19 2.26
N ARG A 242 -12.79 7.06 2.91
CA ARG A 242 -11.38 6.65 3.04
C ARG A 242 -10.79 6.21 1.69
N GLN A 243 -11.55 5.47 0.87
CA GLN A 243 -11.08 5.05 -0.45
C GLN A 243 -10.95 6.22 -1.41
N ALA A 244 -11.88 7.19 -1.39
CA ALA A 244 -11.77 8.42 -2.17
C ALA A 244 -10.50 9.22 -1.82
N ALA A 245 -10.21 9.37 -0.52
CA ALA A 245 -8.99 10.04 -0.05
C ALA A 245 -7.73 9.27 -0.45
N LEU A 246 -7.71 7.95 -0.25
CA LEU A 246 -6.58 7.09 -0.57
C LEU A 246 -6.19 7.17 -2.04
N VAL A 247 -7.18 7.07 -2.95
CA VAL A 247 -6.91 7.14 -4.40
C VAL A 247 -6.48 8.54 -4.82
N ALA A 248 -7.02 9.60 -4.21
CA ALA A 248 -6.55 10.97 -4.45
C ALA A 248 -5.08 11.16 -4.03
N ASP A 249 -4.67 10.54 -2.93
CA ASP A 249 -3.27 10.57 -2.46
C ASP A 249 -2.34 9.71 -3.34
N TRP A 250 -2.79 8.56 -3.87
CA TRP A 250 -2.03 7.82 -4.88
C TRP A 250 -1.76 8.65 -6.12
N MET A 251 -2.81 9.31 -6.64
CA MET A 251 -2.68 10.12 -7.85
C MET A 251 -1.82 11.36 -7.63
N LYS A 252 -1.78 11.93 -6.42
CA LYS A 252 -0.91 13.03 -6.02
C LYS A 252 0.57 12.73 -6.26
N VAL A 253 1.01 11.50 -6.05
CA VAL A 253 2.41 11.07 -6.14
C VAL A 253 2.72 10.24 -7.39
N GLY A 254 1.75 10.04 -8.29
CA GLY A 254 1.92 9.24 -9.50
C GLY A 254 1.96 7.73 -9.25
N PHE A 255 1.37 7.27 -8.15
CA PHE A 255 1.32 5.84 -7.81
C PHE A 255 0.22 5.11 -8.58
N ILE A 256 0.56 3.93 -9.10
CA ILE A 256 -0.34 3.01 -9.79
C ILE A 256 -0.32 1.69 -9.04
N HIS A 257 -1.47 1.30 -8.47
CA HIS A 257 -1.58 0.05 -7.71
C HIS A 257 -1.40 -1.19 -8.59
N GLY A 258 -1.97 -1.17 -9.77
CA GLY A 258 -1.82 -2.21 -10.79
C GLY A 258 -2.66 -3.48 -10.60
N VAL A 259 -3.26 -3.70 -9.41
CA VAL A 259 -4.17 -4.83 -9.12
C VAL A 259 -5.23 -4.39 -8.10
N MET A 260 -6.15 -3.52 -8.52
CA MET A 260 -7.23 -3.02 -7.66
C MET A 260 -8.43 -3.98 -7.66
N ASN A 261 -8.18 -5.24 -7.34
CA ASN A 261 -9.21 -6.24 -7.10
C ASN A 261 -9.94 -5.94 -5.78
N THR A 262 -11.11 -6.52 -5.56
CA THR A 262 -11.83 -6.40 -4.28
C THR A 262 -11.12 -7.09 -3.12
N ASP A 263 -10.30 -8.11 -3.40
CA ASP A 263 -9.38 -8.73 -2.44
C ASP A 263 -8.15 -7.87 -2.10
N ASN A 264 -7.94 -6.75 -2.82
CA ASN A 264 -6.91 -5.73 -2.55
C ASN A 264 -7.49 -4.37 -2.15
N SER A 265 -8.79 -4.32 -1.80
CA SER A 265 -9.46 -3.11 -1.31
C SER A 265 -9.72 -3.23 0.19
N SER A 266 -8.89 -2.57 1.00
CA SER A 266 -8.98 -2.63 2.46
C SER A 266 -10.15 -1.80 3.00
N ILE A 267 -10.85 -2.35 4.01
CA ILE A 267 -11.91 -1.66 4.76
C ILE A 267 -11.33 -0.53 5.62
N SER A 268 -10.07 -0.66 6.06
CA SER A 268 -9.38 0.38 6.84
C SER A 268 -9.03 1.63 6.02
N GLY A 269 -9.03 1.54 4.67
CA GLY A 269 -8.54 2.60 3.78
C GLY A 269 -7.01 2.63 3.66
N GLU A 270 -6.31 1.55 4.00
CA GLU A 270 -4.87 1.40 3.78
C GLU A 270 -4.59 0.74 2.43
N THR A 271 -3.52 1.16 1.76
CA THR A 271 -2.97 0.47 0.59
C THR A 271 -2.41 -0.89 1.02
N ILE A 272 -2.74 -1.95 0.30
CA ILE A 272 -2.32 -3.33 0.61
C ILE A 272 -1.90 -4.06 -0.67
N ASP A 273 -1.00 -5.06 -0.54
CA ASP A 273 -0.57 -5.96 -1.62
C ASP A 273 0.16 -5.27 -2.79
N TYR A 274 1.37 -4.84 -2.50
CA TYR A 274 2.30 -4.18 -3.43
C TYR A 274 2.95 -5.16 -4.43
N GLY A 275 2.15 -5.83 -5.25
CA GLY A 275 2.63 -6.75 -6.28
C GLY A 275 3.15 -5.99 -7.51
N PRO A 276 2.31 -5.76 -8.54
CA PRO A 276 2.71 -5.09 -9.78
C PRO A 276 2.59 -3.56 -9.71
N CYS A 277 2.59 -2.98 -8.51
CA CYS A 277 2.51 -1.53 -8.33
C CYS A 277 3.76 -0.82 -8.82
N ALA A 278 3.62 0.45 -9.15
CA ALA A 278 4.73 1.29 -9.57
C ALA A 278 4.42 2.78 -9.38
N PHE A 279 5.47 3.58 -9.27
CA PHE A 279 5.39 5.03 -9.43
C PHE A 279 5.69 5.39 -10.88
N MET A 280 4.89 6.29 -11.43
CA MET A 280 5.03 6.77 -12.80
C MET A 280 6.25 7.67 -12.93
N ASP A 281 7.06 7.45 -13.97
CA ASP A 281 8.14 8.36 -14.36
C ASP A 281 7.57 9.46 -15.28
N ALA A 282 7.52 9.26 -16.59
CA ALA A 282 6.88 10.18 -17.51
C ALA A 282 5.35 10.17 -17.32
N TYR A 283 4.74 11.35 -17.27
CA TYR A 283 3.29 11.44 -17.09
C TYR A 283 2.53 10.93 -18.31
N ASP A 284 1.74 9.90 -18.10
CA ASP A 284 0.75 9.40 -19.06
C ASP A 284 -0.45 8.83 -18.29
N PRO A 285 -1.65 9.40 -18.44
CA PRO A 285 -2.86 8.94 -17.76
C PRO A 285 -3.24 7.49 -18.08
N LYS A 286 -2.75 6.94 -19.20
CA LYS A 286 -3.00 5.55 -19.63
C LYS A 286 -1.93 4.56 -19.19
N THR A 287 -0.97 4.98 -18.36
CA THR A 287 0.11 4.12 -17.90
C THR A 287 -0.42 2.90 -17.15
N VAL A 288 0.05 1.71 -17.55
CA VAL A 288 -0.22 0.41 -16.95
C VAL A 288 1.11 -0.29 -16.70
N PHE A 289 1.35 -0.75 -15.48
CA PHE A 289 2.56 -1.51 -15.16
C PHE A 289 2.33 -3.01 -15.02
N SER A 290 1.15 -3.41 -14.53
CA SER A 290 0.84 -4.83 -14.34
C SER A 290 0.94 -5.61 -15.66
N ALA A 291 1.85 -6.59 -15.70
CA ALA A 291 2.08 -7.41 -16.90
C ALA A 291 0.85 -8.22 -17.33
N ILE A 292 -0.05 -8.52 -16.38
CA ILE A 292 -1.27 -9.30 -16.62
C ILE A 292 -2.49 -8.43 -16.94
N ASP A 293 -2.41 -7.12 -16.76
CA ASP A 293 -3.48 -6.19 -17.12
C ASP A 293 -3.41 -5.79 -18.60
N ARG A 294 -3.87 -6.67 -19.46
CA ARG A 294 -3.83 -6.48 -20.92
C ARG A 294 -4.82 -5.44 -21.42
N SER A 295 -5.89 -5.19 -20.67
CA SER A 295 -6.96 -4.26 -21.05
C SER A 295 -6.74 -2.84 -20.51
N GLY A 296 -5.76 -2.64 -19.65
CA GLY A 296 -5.56 -1.37 -18.97
C GLY A 296 -6.64 -1.04 -17.94
N ARG A 297 -7.29 -2.07 -17.39
CA ARG A 297 -8.34 -1.88 -16.37
C ARG A 297 -7.85 -1.03 -15.21
N TYR A 298 -6.60 -1.24 -14.76
CA TYR A 298 -5.99 -0.55 -13.64
C TYR A 298 -4.97 0.52 -14.08
N ALA A 299 -5.21 1.15 -15.25
CA ALA A 299 -4.44 2.31 -15.67
C ALA A 299 -4.53 3.45 -14.65
N PHE A 300 -3.54 4.33 -14.62
CA PHE A 300 -3.47 5.46 -13.68
C PHE A 300 -4.79 6.25 -13.59
N SER A 301 -5.34 6.66 -14.73
CA SER A 301 -6.58 7.45 -14.77
C SER A 301 -7.83 6.67 -14.38
N ASN A 302 -7.80 5.34 -14.42
CA ASN A 302 -8.97 4.50 -14.14
C ASN A 302 -9.11 4.18 -12.63
N GLN A 303 -8.12 4.51 -11.81
CA GLN A 303 -8.10 4.14 -10.39
C GLN A 303 -9.33 4.63 -9.61
N PRO A 304 -9.85 5.86 -9.82
CA PRO A 304 -11.07 6.31 -9.13
C PRO A 304 -12.32 5.50 -9.50
N ASP A 305 -12.52 5.23 -10.79
CA ASP A 305 -13.66 4.44 -11.27
C ASP A 305 -13.64 3.01 -10.75
N ILE A 306 -12.43 2.41 -10.67
CA ILE A 306 -12.26 1.07 -10.11
C ILE A 306 -12.51 1.05 -8.61
N ALA A 307 -12.08 2.07 -7.87
CA ALA A 307 -12.39 2.19 -6.45
C ALA A 307 -13.91 2.30 -6.21
N GLN A 308 -14.60 3.12 -7.01
CA GLN A 308 -16.07 3.21 -6.97
C GLN A 308 -16.72 1.87 -7.29
N TRP A 309 -16.23 1.16 -8.29
CA TRP A 309 -16.72 -0.17 -8.65
C TRP A 309 -16.53 -1.18 -7.50
N ASN A 310 -15.38 -1.18 -6.82
CA ASN A 310 -15.12 -2.04 -5.67
C ASN A 310 -16.05 -1.71 -4.49
N LEU A 311 -16.36 -0.43 -4.28
CA LEU A 311 -17.34 0.00 -3.29
C LEU A 311 -18.76 -0.47 -3.61
N ALA A 312 -19.13 -0.52 -4.91
CA ALA A 312 -20.40 -1.10 -5.29
C ALA A 312 -20.47 -2.60 -4.94
N ARG A 313 -19.34 -3.35 -5.08
CA ARG A 313 -19.29 -4.76 -4.62
C ARG A 313 -19.46 -4.87 -3.10
N LEU A 314 -18.85 -3.97 -2.32
CA LEU A 314 -19.08 -3.93 -0.87
C LEU A 314 -20.55 -3.59 -0.55
N ALA A 315 -21.13 -2.60 -1.22
CA ALA A 315 -22.50 -2.18 -0.99
C ALA A 315 -23.50 -3.33 -1.18
N GLU A 316 -23.32 -4.13 -2.24
CA GLU A 316 -24.16 -5.31 -2.51
C GLU A 316 -24.18 -6.30 -1.34
N THR A 317 -23.05 -6.48 -0.66
CA THR A 317 -22.95 -7.37 0.51
C THR A 317 -23.66 -6.82 1.75
N LEU A 318 -23.85 -5.50 1.82
CA LEU A 318 -24.44 -4.83 2.98
C LEU A 318 -25.94 -4.50 2.82
N LEU A 319 -26.53 -4.66 1.62
CA LEU A 319 -27.92 -4.29 1.35
C LEU A 319 -28.92 -4.86 2.37
N PRO A 320 -28.88 -6.17 2.73
CA PRO A 320 -29.81 -6.73 3.71
C PRO A 320 -29.67 -6.18 5.12
N LEU A 321 -28.52 -5.55 5.44
CA LEU A 321 -28.24 -4.95 6.74
C LEU A 321 -28.58 -3.45 6.77
N ILE A 322 -28.58 -2.78 5.61
CA ILE A 322 -28.87 -1.35 5.49
C ILE A 322 -30.36 -1.07 5.71
N ASP A 323 -31.24 -1.84 5.09
CA ASP A 323 -32.69 -1.75 5.29
C ASP A 323 -33.36 -3.10 4.97
N SER A 324 -34.45 -3.42 5.66
CA SER A 324 -35.27 -4.61 5.37
C SER A 324 -36.02 -4.51 4.06
N ASP A 325 -36.29 -3.28 3.60
CA ASP A 325 -36.82 -2.94 2.29
C ASP A 325 -35.66 -2.80 1.29
N LEU A 326 -35.55 -3.76 0.38
CA LEU A 326 -34.46 -3.80 -0.59
C LEU A 326 -34.41 -2.55 -1.48
N GLU A 327 -35.53 -1.96 -1.87
CA GLU A 327 -35.56 -0.77 -2.73
C GLU A 327 -34.92 0.42 -1.97
N LYS A 328 -35.29 0.60 -0.70
CA LYS A 328 -34.67 1.63 0.16
C LYS A 328 -33.21 1.39 0.45
N ALA A 329 -32.81 0.13 0.67
CA ALA A 329 -31.42 -0.23 0.85
C ALA A 329 -30.59 0.13 -0.39
N VAL A 330 -31.08 -0.23 -1.58
CA VAL A 330 -30.43 0.07 -2.87
C VAL A 330 -30.34 1.58 -3.12
N GLU A 331 -31.41 2.33 -2.85
CA GLU A 331 -31.43 3.79 -3.04
C GLU A 331 -30.38 4.46 -2.12
N ALA A 332 -30.38 4.11 -0.83
CA ALA A 332 -29.42 4.64 0.14
C ALA A 332 -27.96 4.27 -0.19
N ALA A 333 -27.70 3.03 -0.58
CA ALA A 333 -26.37 2.60 -0.98
C ALA A 333 -25.91 3.28 -2.27
N ARG A 334 -26.82 3.44 -3.24
CA ARG A 334 -26.54 4.14 -4.51
C ARG A 334 -26.12 5.59 -4.28
N GLU A 335 -26.77 6.30 -3.37
CA GLU A 335 -26.41 7.67 -3.02
C GLU A 335 -24.96 7.75 -2.52
N VAL A 336 -24.54 6.83 -1.63
CA VAL A 336 -23.15 6.77 -1.15
C VAL A 336 -22.17 6.53 -2.29
N ILE A 337 -22.46 5.56 -3.17
CA ILE A 337 -21.58 5.22 -4.31
C ILE A 337 -21.47 6.39 -5.29
N GLN A 338 -22.58 7.07 -5.60
CA GLN A 338 -22.60 8.22 -6.52
C GLN A 338 -21.80 9.41 -5.97
N ASN A 339 -21.76 9.60 -4.66
CA ASN A 339 -21.02 10.69 -4.02
C ASN A 339 -19.50 10.42 -3.94
N MET A 340 -19.04 9.19 -4.16
CA MET A 340 -17.61 8.84 -4.05
C MET A 340 -16.74 9.58 -5.07
N LEU A 341 -17.12 9.65 -6.34
CA LEU A 341 -16.33 10.35 -7.36
C LEU A 341 -16.29 11.87 -7.14
N PRO A 342 -17.40 12.58 -6.86
CA PRO A 342 -17.33 13.98 -6.45
C PRO A 342 -16.43 14.24 -5.24
N ASP A 343 -16.47 13.37 -4.22
CA ASP A 343 -15.61 13.48 -3.05
C ASP A 343 -14.12 13.26 -3.43
N PHE A 344 -13.84 12.24 -4.23
CA PHE A 344 -12.49 12.03 -4.81
C PHE A 344 -12.02 13.26 -5.58
N GLU A 345 -12.82 13.81 -6.49
CA GLU A 345 -12.44 14.96 -7.30
C GLU A 345 -12.11 16.20 -6.46
N GLY A 346 -12.89 16.44 -5.40
CA GLY A 346 -12.61 17.52 -4.45
C GLY A 346 -11.26 17.35 -3.76
N LYS A 347 -10.97 16.13 -3.27
CA LYS A 347 -9.70 15.80 -2.61
C LYS A 347 -8.51 15.83 -3.60
N TRP A 348 -8.70 15.27 -4.79
CA TRP A 348 -7.68 15.30 -5.84
C TRP A 348 -7.33 16.75 -6.22
N LEU A 349 -8.32 17.61 -6.45
CA LEU A 349 -8.07 19.01 -6.82
C LEU A 349 -7.39 19.77 -5.67
N ALA A 350 -7.76 19.50 -4.41
CA ALA A 350 -7.09 20.08 -3.25
C ALA A 350 -5.62 19.66 -3.18
N ASN A 351 -5.32 18.38 -3.41
CA ASN A 351 -3.96 17.86 -3.51
C ASN A 351 -3.17 18.54 -4.64
N MET A 352 -3.77 18.69 -5.82
CA MET A 352 -3.11 19.28 -6.98
C MET A 352 -2.90 20.80 -6.80
N ARG A 353 -3.83 21.52 -6.15
CA ARG A 353 -3.62 22.92 -5.74
C ARG A 353 -2.38 23.06 -4.84
N ALA A 354 -2.27 22.23 -3.81
CA ALA A 354 -1.12 22.25 -2.92
C ALA A 354 0.21 21.99 -3.67
N LYS A 355 0.21 21.10 -4.67
CA LYS A 355 1.37 20.80 -5.52
C LYS A 355 1.86 22.02 -6.33
N ILE A 356 0.96 22.93 -6.67
CA ILE A 356 1.27 24.15 -7.42
C ILE A 356 1.22 25.44 -6.55
N GLY A 357 1.22 25.30 -5.21
CA GLY A 357 1.37 26.40 -4.25
C GLY A 357 0.10 27.17 -3.92
N LEU A 358 -1.07 26.64 -4.27
CA LEU A 358 -2.37 27.29 -4.03
C LEU A 358 -2.99 26.79 -2.73
N GLN A 359 -3.39 27.70 -1.85
CA GLN A 359 -4.04 27.40 -0.57
C GLN A 359 -5.55 27.64 -0.62
N THR A 360 -5.97 28.62 -1.42
CA THR A 360 -7.39 28.97 -1.56
C THR A 360 -7.99 28.37 -2.83
N GLU A 361 -9.32 28.27 -2.85
CA GLU A 361 -10.06 27.75 -4.00
C GLU A 361 -10.45 28.86 -4.97
N HIS A 362 -10.27 28.60 -6.26
CA HIS A 362 -10.74 29.48 -7.31
C HIS A 362 -11.29 28.65 -8.48
N ALA A 363 -12.29 29.19 -9.20
CA ALA A 363 -12.97 28.49 -10.28
C ALA A 363 -12.04 28.06 -11.44
N THR A 364 -10.91 28.74 -11.62
CA THR A 364 -9.93 28.43 -12.69
C THR A 364 -8.90 27.37 -12.29
N ASP A 365 -8.85 26.93 -11.02
CA ASP A 365 -7.79 26.06 -10.54
C ASP A 365 -7.77 24.71 -11.24
N ARG A 366 -8.95 24.11 -11.50
CA ARG A 366 -9.09 22.84 -12.22
C ARG A 366 -8.45 22.94 -13.61
N ALA A 367 -8.85 23.96 -14.39
CA ALA A 367 -8.32 24.15 -15.73
C ALA A 367 -6.80 24.37 -15.73
N LEU A 368 -6.28 25.12 -14.74
CA LEU A 368 -4.85 25.36 -14.61
C LEU A 368 -4.07 24.06 -14.34
N VAL A 369 -4.59 23.18 -13.48
CA VAL A 369 -3.98 21.87 -13.19
C VAL A 369 -4.05 20.95 -14.40
N GLU A 370 -5.22 20.80 -15.02
CA GLU A 370 -5.44 19.90 -16.16
C GLU A 370 -4.57 20.32 -17.36
N GLU A 371 -4.42 21.60 -17.61
CA GLU A 371 -3.54 22.13 -18.67
C GLU A 371 -2.05 21.77 -18.42
N LEU A 372 -1.56 21.90 -17.18
CA LEU A 372 -0.20 21.48 -16.85
C LEU A 372 -0.01 19.99 -17.12
N LEU A 373 -0.95 19.16 -16.66
CA LEU A 373 -0.90 17.72 -16.90
C LEU A 373 -0.92 17.36 -18.38
N GLU A 374 -1.72 18.08 -19.19
CA GLU A 374 -1.75 17.89 -20.64
C GLU A 374 -0.41 18.29 -21.32
N ILE A 375 0.20 19.38 -20.90
CA ILE A 375 1.54 19.78 -21.36
C ILE A 375 2.57 18.72 -21.01
N MET A 376 2.54 18.22 -19.77
CA MET A 376 3.44 17.15 -19.30
C MET A 376 3.27 15.86 -20.12
N HIS A 377 2.03 15.48 -20.40
CA HIS A 377 1.73 14.28 -21.20
C HIS A 377 2.30 14.39 -22.61
N ARG A 378 2.03 15.51 -23.30
CA ARG A 378 2.53 15.73 -24.68
C ARG A 378 4.06 15.76 -24.78
N CYS A 379 4.72 16.26 -23.74
CA CYS A 379 6.19 16.34 -23.71
C CYS A 379 6.86 15.12 -23.09
N GLY A 380 6.11 14.16 -22.57
CA GLY A 380 6.67 13.02 -21.81
C GLY A 380 7.45 13.44 -20.58
N ALA A 381 7.03 14.52 -19.91
CA ALA A 381 7.73 15.08 -18.76
C ALA A 381 7.62 14.16 -17.54
N ASP A 382 8.71 14.05 -16.73
CA ASP A 382 8.70 13.27 -15.50
C ASP A 382 7.74 13.90 -14.48
N PHE A 383 6.82 13.08 -13.94
CA PHE A 383 5.77 13.54 -13.05
C PHE A 383 6.34 14.16 -11.77
N THR A 384 7.20 13.43 -11.08
CA THR A 384 7.77 13.87 -9.80
C THR A 384 8.67 15.07 -9.96
N GLN A 385 9.59 15.02 -10.94
CA GLN A 385 10.57 16.07 -11.17
C GLN A 385 9.92 17.38 -11.63
N THR A 386 8.88 17.34 -12.45
CA THR A 386 8.18 18.55 -12.91
C THR A 386 7.61 19.31 -11.72
N PHE A 387 6.82 18.66 -10.87
CA PHE A 387 6.25 19.32 -9.70
C PHE A 387 7.31 19.76 -8.68
N ARG A 388 8.37 18.97 -8.50
CA ARG A 388 9.46 19.34 -7.56
C ARG A 388 10.17 20.61 -8.00
N ARG A 389 10.47 20.73 -9.28
CA ARG A 389 11.17 21.91 -9.85
C ARG A 389 10.28 23.16 -9.94
N LEU A 390 8.96 23.00 -10.02
CA LEU A 390 8.04 24.14 -9.89
C LEU A 390 8.21 24.88 -8.55
N CYS A 391 8.66 24.19 -7.50
CA CYS A 391 8.95 24.83 -6.20
C CYS A 391 10.01 25.94 -6.33
N ASP A 392 11.00 25.76 -7.19
CA ASP A 392 12.07 26.75 -7.41
C ASP A 392 11.59 27.87 -8.32
N ALA A 393 10.69 27.56 -9.26
CA ALA A 393 10.14 28.54 -10.21
C ALA A 393 9.27 29.62 -9.53
N THR A 394 8.77 29.38 -8.31
CA THR A 394 8.05 30.43 -7.54
C THR A 394 8.94 31.62 -7.19
N GLN A 395 10.23 31.38 -6.95
CA GLN A 395 11.21 32.37 -6.49
C GLN A 395 11.93 33.07 -7.65
N ALA A 396 11.87 32.53 -8.86
CA ALA A 396 12.55 33.11 -10.02
C ALA A 396 11.93 34.46 -10.44
N ALA A 397 12.73 35.52 -10.40
CA ALA A 397 12.33 36.88 -10.79
C ALA A 397 12.03 36.98 -12.27
N GLU A 398 12.69 36.17 -13.12
CA GLU A 398 12.50 36.12 -14.56
C GLU A 398 11.71 34.91 -14.99
N MET A 399 10.87 35.06 -16.01
CA MET A 399 10.10 33.97 -16.59
C MET A 399 11.07 32.92 -17.15
N PRO A 400 10.85 31.64 -16.81
CA PRO A 400 11.80 30.62 -17.13
C PRO A 400 11.59 30.04 -18.54
N SER A 401 11.91 30.74 -19.60
CA SER A 401 12.19 30.08 -20.88
C SER A 401 13.27 29.00 -20.72
N ALA A 402 14.26 29.27 -19.84
CA ALA A 402 15.24 28.25 -19.38
C ALA A 402 14.64 27.11 -18.56
N THR A 403 13.46 27.27 -17.91
CA THR A 403 12.83 26.21 -17.14
C THR A 403 12.06 25.26 -18.07
N GLY A 404 11.34 25.76 -19.06
CA GLY A 404 10.67 24.95 -20.09
C GLY A 404 11.66 24.07 -20.86
N GLU A 405 12.77 24.61 -21.33
CA GLU A 405 13.82 23.84 -22.02
C GLU A 405 14.48 22.78 -21.11
N ARG A 406 14.74 23.11 -19.82
CA ARG A 406 15.27 22.13 -18.84
C ARG A 406 14.32 20.98 -18.55
N PHE A 407 13.00 21.16 -18.77
CA PHE A 407 11.98 20.12 -18.54
C PHE A 407 11.57 19.42 -19.83
N GLY A 408 12.10 19.82 -21.00
CA GLY A 408 11.59 19.38 -22.29
C GLY A 408 10.15 19.84 -22.54
N LEU A 409 9.69 20.88 -21.82
CA LEU A 409 8.35 21.43 -21.96
C LEU A 409 8.34 22.45 -23.12
N SER A 410 7.22 22.50 -23.83
CA SER A 410 7.01 23.36 -25.00
C SER A 410 6.85 24.86 -24.65
N SER A 411 6.80 25.72 -25.63
CA SER A 411 6.45 27.16 -25.49
C SER A 411 5.08 27.38 -24.83
N GLU A 412 4.20 26.37 -24.82
CA GLU A 412 2.91 26.41 -24.15
C GLU A 412 3.07 26.46 -22.61
N TYR A 413 4.15 25.87 -22.08
CA TYR A 413 4.49 25.98 -20.67
C TYR A 413 4.68 27.44 -20.23
N ASP A 414 5.28 28.28 -21.04
CA ASP A 414 5.52 29.70 -20.70
C ASP A 414 4.18 30.45 -20.54
N ALA A 415 3.24 30.20 -21.45
CA ALA A 415 1.90 30.78 -21.37
C ALA A 415 1.13 30.28 -20.15
N TRP A 416 1.25 28.99 -19.82
CA TRP A 416 0.70 28.41 -18.61
C TRP A 416 1.34 29.01 -17.35
N ALA A 417 2.66 29.11 -17.30
CA ALA A 417 3.40 29.63 -16.15
C ALA A 417 3.05 31.09 -15.83
N LEU A 418 2.74 31.89 -16.86
CA LEU A 418 2.27 33.28 -16.68
C LEU A 418 0.93 33.28 -15.92
N ARG A 419 -0.05 32.44 -16.33
CA ARG A 419 -1.35 32.37 -15.67
C ARG A 419 -1.21 31.79 -14.26
N TRP A 420 -0.34 30.79 -14.06
CA TRP A 420 -0.04 30.23 -12.76
C TRP A 420 0.53 31.29 -11.80
N LYS A 421 1.50 32.12 -12.24
CA LYS A 421 2.04 33.23 -11.44
C LYS A 421 0.97 34.28 -11.12
N GLN A 422 0.09 34.60 -12.07
CA GLN A 422 -1.06 35.48 -11.81
C GLN A 422 -1.98 34.91 -10.76
N ARG A 423 -2.23 33.59 -10.80
CA ARG A 423 -3.06 32.91 -9.80
C ARG A 423 -2.37 32.86 -8.42
N LEU A 424 -1.07 32.61 -8.35
CA LEU A 424 -0.28 32.68 -7.10
C LEU A 424 -0.33 34.08 -6.48
N ALA A 425 -0.29 35.13 -7.29
CA ALA A 425 -0.38 36.51 -6.80
C ALA A 425 -1.74 36.87 -6.17
N MET A 426 -2.79 36.07 -6.42
CA MET A 426 -4.09 36.23 -5.76
C MET A 426 -4.13 35.61 -4.36
N GLU A 427 -3.15 34.76 -4.00
CA GLU A 427 -3.03 34.18 -2.67
C GLU A 427 -2.57 35.25 -1.69
N LYS A 428 -3.04 35.16 -0.42
CA LYS A 428 -2.62 36.08 0.67
C LYS A 428 -1.31 35.65 1.33
N THR A 429 -0.58 34.74 0.69
CA THR A 429 0.64 34.12 1.21
C THR A 429 1.87 34.69 0.52
N THR A 430 2.99 34.65 1.19
CA THR A 430 4.29 35.04 0.63
C THR A 430 4.81 33.97 -0.33
N VAL A 431 5.72 34.34 -1.22
CA VAL A 431 6.40 33.41 -2.13
C VAL A 431 7.11 32.29 -1.36
N ALA A 432 7.68 32.61 -0.18
CA ALA A 432 8.30 31.61 0.68
C ALA A 432 7.29 30.55 1.18
N GLU A 433 6.13 31.00 1.67
CA GLU A 433 5.06 30.09 2.14
C GLU A 433 4.49 29.23 1.02
N GLN A 434 4.36 29.80 -0.21
CA GLN A 434 3.96 29.06 -1.41
C GLN A 434 4.99 27.96 -1.75
N SER A 435 6.28 28.33 -1.79
CA SER A 435 7.37 27.37 -2.05
C SER A 435 7.42 26.27 -0.98
N ASP A 436 7.25 26.60 0.30
CA ASP A 436 7.23 25.63 1.39
C ASP A 436 6.04 24.69 1.30
N LEU A 437 4.84 25.18 0.94
CA LEU A 437 3.67 24.34 0.68
C LEU A 437 3.98 23.36 -0.46
N MET A 438 4.53 23.85 -1.56
CA MET A 438 4.89 23.01 -2.70
C MET A 438 5.94 21.96 -2.34
N ARG A 439 6.99 22.32 -1.58
CA ARG A 439 8.03 21.38 -1.15
C ARG A 439 7.48 20.28 -0.26
N ARG A 440 6.52 20.56 0.61
CA ARG A 440 5.83 19.56 1.45
C ARG A 440 4.82 18.72 0.67
N SER A 441 4.34 19.19 -0.48
CA SER A 441 3.38 18.49 -1.33
C SER A 441 4.01 17.70 -2.46
N ASN A 442 5.26 18.01 -2.82
CA ASN A 442 5.99 17.43 -3.94
C ASN A 442 7.24 16.71 -3.43
N PRO A 443 7.28 15.37 -3.42
CA PRO A 443 8.46 14.64 -2.99
C PRO A 443 9.64 14.91 -3.91
N ALA A 444 10.85 14.97 -3.35
CA ALA A 444 12.09 14.97 -4.10
C ALA A 444 12.41 13.56 -4.64
N ARG A 445 12.03 12.54 -3.87
CA ARG A 445 12.28 11.13 -4.19
C ARG A 445 11.01 10.30 -4.10
N ILE A 446 10.90 9.35 -5.00
CA ILE A 446 9.89 8.26 -5.01
C ILE A 446 10.61 6.93 -5.19
N PRO A 447 10.01 5.79 -4.83
CA PRO A 447 10.60 4.48 -5.10
C PRO A 447 10.53 4.15 -6.60
N ARG A 448 11.49 4.68 -7.38
CA ARG A 448 11.56 4.48 -8.82
C ARG A 448 11.80 3.01 -9.15
N ASN A 449 11.05 2.47 -10.11
CA ASN A 449 11.09 1.05 -10.43
C ASN A 449 12.49 0.54 -10.79
N HIS A 450 13.27 1.27 -11.58
CA HIS A 450 14.61 0.85 -11.95
C HIS A 450 15.54 0.72 -10.73
N ARG A 451 15.40 1.57 -9.71
CA ARG A 451 16.19 1.48 -8.46
C ARG A 451 15.76 0.31 -7.59
N ILE A 452 14.47 -0.02 -7.59
CA ILE A 452 13.96 -1.23 -6.92
C ILE A 452 14.51 -2.47 -7.63
N GLU A 453 14.48 -2.52 -8.97
CA GLU A 453 15.02 -3.65 -9.74
C GLU A 453 16.54 -3.80 -9.56
N GLU A 454 17.31 -2.71 -9.56
CA GLU A 454 18.75 -2.73 -9.25
C GLU A 454 19.02 -3.35 -7.86
N ALA A 455 18.25 -2.96 -6.85
CA ALA A 455 18.36 -3.51 -5.50
C ALA A 455 17.99 -5.01 -5.43
N ILE A 456 16.93 -5.41 -6.15
CA ILE A 456 16.50 -6.81 -6.23
C ILE A 456 17.57 -7.65 -6.93
N GLN A 457 18.10 -7.19 -8.06
CA GLN A 457 19.14 -7.91 -8.81
C GLN A 457 20.42 -8.09 -7.99
N ALA A 458 20.87 -7.05 -7.26
CA ALA A 458 22.02 -7.16 -6.37
C ALA A 458 21.81 -8.22 -5.28
N ALA A 459 20.64 -8.25 -4.66
CA ALA A 459 20.33 -9.23 -3.62
C ALA A 459 20.17 -10.66 -4.19
N VAL A 460 19.48 -10.82 -5.33
CA VAL A 460 19.22 -12.14 -5.92
C VAL A 460 20.48 -12.77 -6.53
N LEU A 461 21.32 -11.98 -7.22
CA LEU A 461 22.46 -12.50 -7.96
C LEU A 461 23.76 -12.54 -7.13
N ALA A 462 23.93 -11.61 -6.17
CA ALA A 462 25.16 -11.45 -5.42
C ALA A 462 24.98 -11.53 -3.89
N ASP A 463 23.78 -11.79 -3.39
CA ASP A 463 23.43 -11.72 -1.96
C ASP A 463 23.80 -10.37 -1.32
N ASP A 464 23.82 -9.30 -2.14
CA ASP A 464 24.15 -7.94 -1.72
C ASP A 464 22.88 -7.13 -1.43
N PHE A 465 22.62 -6.86 -0.15
CA PHE A 465 21.53 -6.04 0.33
C PHE A 465 21.89 -4.55 0.49
N GLY A 466 23.11 -4.16 0.16
CA GLY A 466 23.57 -2.76 0.27
C GLY A 466 22.69 -1.77 -0.51
N PRO A 467 22.41 -2.01 -1.81
CA PRO A 467 21.52 -1.15 -2.59
C PRO A 467 20.09 -1.07 -2.01
N PHE A 468 19.54 -2.17 -1.50
CA PHE A 468 18.22 -2.18 -0.83
C PHE A 468 18.22 -1.30 0.42
N GLN A 469 19.22 -1.42 1.28
CA GLN A 469 19.34 -0.64 2.51
C GLN A 469 19.50 0.86 2.21
N ARG A 470 20.36 1.19 1.22
CA ARG A 470 20.60 2.57 0.80
C ARG A 470 19.35 3.22 0.18
N LEU A 471 18.62 2.49 -0.67
CA LEU A 471 17.35 2.96 -1.23
C LEU A 471 16.31 3.14 -0.12
N GLY A 472 16.17 2.20 0.81
CA GLY A 472 15.27 2.31 1.95
C GLY A 472 15.57 3.55 2.79
N ALA A 473 16.84 3.81 3.11
CA ALA A 473 17.27 5.02 3.84
C ALA A 473 16.91 6.31 3.09
N ALA A 474 17.12 6.35 1.76
CA ALA A 474 16.78 7.50 0.93
C ALA A 474 15.27 7.80 0.90
N LEU A 475 14.43 6.79 1.03
CA LEU A 475 12.96 6.89 0.96
C LEU A 475 12.30 7.23 2.30
N CYS A 476 13.03 7.19 3.42
CA CYS A 476 12.48 7.56 4.74
C CYS A 476 12.11 9.06 4.85
N GLU A 477 12.80 9.95 4.11
CA GLU A 477 12.55 11.39 4.09
C GLU A 477 12.32 11.88 2.64
N PRO A 478 11.22 11.49 1.98
CA PRO A 478 11.04 11.67 0.54
C PRO A 478 10.92 13.14 0.12
N TYR A 479 10.51 14.02 1.03
CA TYR A 479 10.34 15.47 0.77
C TYR A 479 11.60 16.30 1.00
N ARG A 480 12.59 15.77 1.74
CA ARG A 480 13.83 16.47 2.05
C ARG A 480 14.86 16.31 0.92
N GLU A 481 15.42 17.39 0.44
CA GLU A 481 16.56 17.36 -0.48
C GLU A 481 17.84 16.87 0.23
N SER A 482 18.63 16.04 -0.46
CA SER A 482 19.87 15.49 0.07
C SER A 482 20.85 15.20 -1.06
N GLU A 483 22.05 15.79 -0.99
CA GLU A 483 23.11 15.48 -1.97
C GLU A 483 23.54 14.01 -1.87
N GLU A 484 23.50 13.42 -0.65
CA GLU A 484 23.82 12.00 -0.42
C GLU A 484 22.94 11.05 -1.21
N TYR A 485 21.64 11.42 -1.42
CA TYR A 485 20.63 10.57 -2.05
C TYR A 485 20.15 11.12 -3.41
N ARG A 486 20.90 12.06 -3.99
CA ARG A 486 20.52 12.72 -5.25
C ARG A 486 20.35 11.74 -6.42
N GLU A 487 21.10 10.65 -6.43
CA GLU A 487 20.99 9.60 -7.45
C GLU A 487 19.59 8.96 -7.53
N PHE A 488 18.85 8.90 -6.40
CA PHE A 488 17.50 8.34 -6.34
C PHE A 488 16.40 9.30 -6.83
N GLU A 489 16.75 10.55 -7.10
CA GLU A 489 15.85 11.55 -7.71
C GLU A 489 15.81 11.42 -9.24
N ILE A 490 16.88 10.85 -9.83
CA ILE A 490 17.09 10.82 -11.28
C ILE A 490 16.14 9.80 -11.93
N PRO A 491 15.34 10.23 -12.95
CA PRO A 491 14.52 9.34 -13.75
C PRO A 491 15.36 8.27 -14.48
N PRO A 492 14.76 7.12 -14.87
CA PRO A 492 15.47 6.12 -15.65
C PRO A 492 15.84 6.64 -17.03
N THR A 493 16.98 6.23 -17.55
CA THR A 493 17.26 6.27 -18.97
C THR A 493 16.34 5.28 -19.71
N GLU A 494 16.22 5.39 -21.05
CA GLU A 494 15.39 4.46 -21.81
C GLU A 494 15.82 2.99 -21.61
N ALA A 495 17.10 2.73 -21.44
CA ALA A 495 17.64 1.38 -21.18
C ALA A 495 17.31 0.84 -19.78
N GLN A 496 17.10 1.72 -18.79
CA GLN A 496 16.78 1.36 -17.41
C GLN A 496 15.26 1.30 -17.17
N ARG A 497 14.46 1.78 -18.11
CA ARG A 497 13.01 1.91 -17.93
C ARG A 497 12.33 0.56 -17.72
N VAL A 498 11.73 0.37 -16.56
CA VAL A 498 10.89 -0.79 -16.24
C VAL A 498 9.49 -0.54 -16.78
N ARG A 499 9.12 -1.26 -17.82
CA ARG A 499 7.82 -1.08 -18.51
C ARG A 499 6.71 -1.95 -17.93
N ARG A 500 7.06 -3.04 -17.26
CA ARG A 500 6.10 -4.00 -16.68
C ARG A 500 6.60 -4.51 -15.34
N THR A 501 5.67 -4.72 -14.44
CA THR A 501 5.92 -5.30 -13.12
C THR A 501 5.06 -6.56 -12.95
N PHE A 502 5.53 -7.46 -12.08
CA PHE A 502 4.92 -8.77 -11.87
C PHE A 502 4.55 -8.95 -10.40
N CYS A 503 3.50 -9.71 -10.15
CA CYS A 503 3.05 -10.01 -8.78
C CYS A 503 3.91 -11.08 -8.07
N GLY A 504 4.74 -11.83 -8.79
CA GLY A 504 5.57 -12.93 -8.25
C GLY A 504 4.73 -14.06 -7.62
N THR A 505 3.54 -14.29 -8.15
CA THR A 505 2.64 -15.39 -7.72
C THR A 505 2.66 -16.51 -8.73
#